data_04a9a67e3619fab9cdccdacbc6eb5801
#
_entry.id   04a9a67e3619fab9cdccdacbc6eb5801
#
_cell.length_a   1.000
_cell.length_b   1.000
_cell.length_c   1.000
_cell.angle_alpha   90.00
_cell.angle_beta   90.00
_cell.angle_gamma   90.00
#
_symmetry.space_group_name_H-M   'P 1'
#
loop_
_entity.id
_entity.type
_entity.pdbx_description
1 polymer ?
#
loop_
_entity_poly.entity_id
_entity_poly.type
_entity_poly.pdbx_seq_one_letter_code
_entity_poly.pdbx_strand_id
1 'polypeptide(L)'
;MAKMKLTLAPLPDFKLPVKFVLPDGNEQKIVFTVKHKKASDIQELYQKEGIKDPEFIMNVAVGWDLEEEFNEENAQLLVDYYPGAALALMGSYLSALAGQRVKN
;
A
#
# COMPACT_ATOMS: atom_id res chain seq x y z
N MET A 1 32.40 -5.08 -21.24
CA MET A 1 31.33 -5.55 -20.34
C MET A 1 30.10 -4.72 -20.59
N ALA A 2 28.98 -5.38 -20.86
CA ALA A 2 27.73 -4.67 -21.11
C ALA A 2 27.15 -4.11 -19.79
N LYS A 3 26.70 -2.86 -19.83
CA LYS A 3 26.07 -2.24 -18.69
C LYS A 3 24.58 -2.59 -18.67
N MET A 4 24.04 -2.80 -17.48
CA MET A 4 22.62 -3.04 -17.30
C MET A 4 21.86 -1.75 -17.50
N LYS A 5 20.74 -1.83 -18.21
CA LYS A 5 19.86 -0.67 -18.40
C LYS A 5 18.71 -0.73 -17.42
N LEU A 6 18.60 0.28 -16.59
CA LEU A 6 17.47 0.47 -15.68
C LEU A 6 16.73 1.73 -16.06
N THR A 7 15.41 1.72 -15.89
CA THR A 7 14.59 2.90 -16.10
C THR A 7 14.71 3.80 -14.87
N LEU A 8 15.32 4.97 -15.04
CA LEU A 8 15.48 5.93 -13.95
C LEU A 8 14.47 7.06 -14.14
N ALA A 9 13.20 6.69 -14.18
CA ALA A 9 12.07 7.58 -14.43
C ALA A 9 10.88 7.04 -13.65
N PRO A 10 9.78 7.81 -13.54
CA PRO A 10 8.59 7.31 -12.88
C PRO A 10 8.14 5.99 -13.46
N LEU A 11 7.88 5.03 -12.58
CA LEU A 11 7.43 3.69 -12.97
C LEU A 11 5.91 3.61 -12.85
N PRO A 12 5.27 2.69 -13.60
CA PRO A 12 3.82 2.58 -13.57
C PRO A 12 3.31 2.05 -12.23
N ASP A 13 2.04 2.30 -11.98
CA ASP A 13 1.33 1.71 -10.85
C ASP A 13 1.40 0.18 -10.95
N PHE A 14 1.35 -0.49 -9.80
CA PHE A 14 1.42 -1.94 -9.78
C PHE A 14 0.41 -2.52 -8.79
N LYS A 15 0.11 -3.80 -8.97
CA LYS A 15 -0.81 -4.53 -8.11
C LYS A 15 -0.05 -5.06 -6.89
N LEU A 16 -0.63 -4.85 -5.71
CA LEU A 16 -0.01 -5.28 -4.46
C LEU A 16 -1.04 -6.06 -3.64
N PRO A 17 -0.90 -7.40 -3.58
CA PRO A 17 -1.76 -8.18 -2.70
C PRO A 17 -1.35 -7.96 -1.24
N VAL A 18 -2.34 -7.65 -0.41
CA VAL A 18 -2.14 -7.34 1.01
C VAL A 18 -2.95 -8.33 1.84
N LYS A 19 -2.28 -9.13 2.63
CA LYS A 19 -2.92 -10.09 3.53
C LYS A 19 -3.01 -9.50 4.92
N PHE A 20 -4.15 -9.71 5.57
CA PHE A 20 -4.34 -9.29 6.95
C PHE A 20 -5.31 -10.24 7.65
N VAL A 21 -5.30 -10.21 8.97
CA VAL A 21 -6.11 -11.10 9.79
C VAL A 21 -7.29 -10.32 10.37
N LEU A 22 -8.48 -10.88 10.23
CA LEU A 22 -9.69 -10.31 10.83
C LEU A 22 -9.69 -10.53 12.34
N PRO A 23 -10.51 -9.77 13.09
CA PRO A 23 -10.61 -9.95 14.54
C PRO A 23 -11.00 -11.38 14.95
N ASP A 24 -11.69 -12.11 14.10
CA ASP A 24 -12.06 -13.51 14.36
C ASP A 24 -10.95 -14.52 14.05
N GLY A 25 -9.79 -14.05 13.60
CA GLY A 25 -8.65 -14.89 13.27
C GLY A 25 -8.58 -15.36 11.83
N ASN A 26 -9.60 -15.09 11.03
CA ASN A 26 -9.60 -15.47 9.61
C ASN A 26 -8.71 -14.53 8.81
N GLU A 27 -7.99 -15.10 7.84
CA GLU A 27 -7.12 -14.33 6.95
C GLU A 27 -7.92 -13.83 5.74
N GLN A 28 -7.67 -12.59 5.37
CA GLN A 28 -8.26 -11.98 4.17
C GLN A 28 -7.17 -11.34 3.33
N LYS A 29 -7.50 -11.11 2.06
CA LYS A 29 -6.56 -10.48 1.12
C LYS A 29 -7.30 -9.42 0.32
N ILE A 30 -6.69 -8.24 0.23
CA ILE A 30 -7.13 -7.17 -0.67
C ILE A 30 -6.00 -6.91 -1.65
N VAL A 31 -6.31 -6.83 -2.93
CA VAL A 31 -5.32 -6.45 -3.94
C VAL A 31 -5.48 -4.96 -4.21
N PHE A 32 -4.50 -4.18 -3.77
CA PHE A 32 -4.47 -2.74 -4.04
C PHE A 32 -3.72 -2.47 -5.34
N THR A 33 -4.15 -1.47 -6.07
CA THR A 33 -3.35 -0.89 -7.16
C THR A 33 -2.66 0.31 -6.56
N VAL A 34 -1.33 0.30 -6.53
CA VAL A 34 -0.54 1.30 -5.80
C VAL A 34 0.42 2.02 -6.72
N LYS A 35 0.75 3.25 -6.34
CA LYS A 35 1.71 4.08 -7.07
C LYS A 35 3.13 3.64 -6.73
N HIS A 36 4.02 3.75 -7.72
CA HIS A 36 5.44 3.52 -7.49
C HIS A 36 6.10 4.84 -7.08
N LYS A 37 6.04 5.17 -5.79
CA LYS A 37 6.61 6.41 -5.27
C LYS A 37 8.11 6.33 -5.11
N LYS A 38 8.77 7.48 -5.21
CA LYS A 38 10.20 7.57 -4.91
C LYS A 38 10.42 7.41 -3.41
N ALA A 39 11.61 6.92 -3.05
CA ALA A 39 11.98 6.73 -1.63
C ALA A 39 11.86 8.04 -0.85
N SER A 40 12.25 9.17 -1.45
CA SER A 40 12.14 10.48 -0.80
C SER A 40 10.70 10.87 -0.50
N ASP A 41 9.76 10.57 -1.41
CA ASP A 41 8.35 10.87 -1.20
C ASP A 41 7.77 10.02 -0.07
N ILE A 42 8.20 8.77 0.03
CA ILE A 42 7.76 7.87 1.10
C ILE A 42 8.29 8.34 2.45
N GLN A 43 9.56 8.78 2.50
CA GLN A 43 10.13 9.32 3.72
C GLN A 43 9.36 10.54 4.21
N GLU A 44 9.02 11.46 3.30
CA GLU A 44 8.22 12.63 3.64
C GLU A 44 6.86 12.22 4.22
N LEU A 45 6.23 11.22 3.61
CA LEU A 45 4.93 10.75 4.06
C LEU A 45 5.01 10.20 5.48
N TYR A 46 6.06 9.42 5.80
CA TYR A 46 6.24 8.85 7.14
C TYR A 46 6.67 9.87 8.18
N GLN A 47 7.36 10.92 7.78
CA GLN A 47 7.81 11.97 8.70
C GLN A 47 6.72 12.99 9.00
N LYS A 48 5.66 12.99 8.21
CA LYS A 48 4.55 13.92 8.39
C LYS A 48 3.77 13.54 9.65
N GLU A 49 3.81 14.42 10.65
CA GLU A 49 3.06 14.19 11.88
C GLU A 49 1.55 14.23 11.63
N GLY A 50 0.84 13.35 12.32
CA GLY A 50 -0.61 13.33 12.27
C GLY A 50 -1.21 12.75 11.02
N ILE A 51 -0.41 12.10 10.16
CA ILE A 51 -0.99 11.41 9.00
C ILE A 51 -1.83 10.23 9.48
N LYS A 52 -3.08 10.19 9.04
CA LYS A 52 -4.01 9.13 9.41
C LYS A 52 -3.96 8.01 8.38
N ASP A 53 -4.35 6.81 8.82
CA ASP A 53 -4.34 5.63 7.94
C ASP A 53 -5.13 5.82 6.66
N PRO A 54 -6.35 6.42 6.66
CA PRO A 54 -7.06 6.67 5.41
C PRO A 54 -6.29 7.60 4.48
N GLU A 55 -5.64 8.62 5.03
CA GLU A 55 -4.82 9.55 4.28
C GLU A 55 -3.65 8.82 3.63
N PHE A 56 -3.00 7.91 4.36
CA PHE A 56 -1.93 7.08 3.83
C PHE A 56 -2.42 6.25 2.64
N ILE A 57 -3.56 5.58 2.80
CA ILE A 57 -4.15 4.75 1.74
C ILE A 57 -4.39 5.60 0.48
N MET A 58 -4.99 6.77 0.64
CA MET A 58 -5.31 7.63 -0.50
C MET A 58 -4.05 8.20 -1.18
N ASN A 59 -2.94 8.29 -0.43
CA ASN A 59 -1.68 8.77 -1.00
C ASN A 59 -0.95 7.70 -1.82
N VAL A 60 -1.02 6.45 -1.40
CA VAL A 60 -0.23 5.39 -2.03
C VAL A 60 -1.03 4.53 -3.00
N ALA A 61 -2.34 4.44 -2.86
CA ALA A 61 -3.17 3.59 -3.70
C ALA A 61 -4.04 4.41 -4.65
N VAL A 62 -4.41 3.79 -5.77
CA VAL A 62 -5.35 4.38 -6.73
C VAL A 62 -6.56 3.49 -6.95
N GLY A 63 -6.56 2.30 -6.37
CA GLY A 63 -7.68 1.38 -6.48
C GLY A 63 -7.48 0.15 -5.62
N TRP A 64 -8.53 -0.67 -5.54
CA TRP A 64 -8.52 -1.96 -4.84
C TRP A 64 -9.52 -2.91 -5.51
N ASP A 65 -9.54 -4.16 -5.08
CA ASP A 65 -10.45 -5.16 -5.63
C ASP A 65 -11.70 -5.41 -4.78
N LEU A 66 -12.02 -4.48 -3.88
CA LEU A 66 -13.27 -4.55 -3.13
C LEU A 66 -14.44 -4.09 -4.00
N GLU A 67 -15.65 -4.56 -3.67
CA GLU A 67 -16.85 -4.16 -4.38
C GLU A 67 -17.16 -2.67 -4.21
N GLU A 68 -16.85 -2.13 -3.03
CA GLU A 68 -17.05 -0.72 -2.74
C GLU A 68 -16.08 0.13 -3.56
N GLU A 69 -16.55 1.27 -4.02
CA GLU A 69 -15.73 2.19 -4.79
C GLU A 69 -14.53 2.67 -3.98
N PHE A 70 -13.36 2.77 -4.63
CA PHE A 70 -12.15 3.28 -3.99
C PHE A 70 -12.26 4.80 -3.87
N ASN A 71 -12.49 5.29 -2.66
CA ASN A 71 -12.54 6.70 -2.34
C ASN A 71 -12.19 6.91 -0.86
N GLU A 72 -12.04 8.17 -0.46
CA GLU A 72 -11.63 8.51 0.90
C GLU A 72 -12.63 8.00 1.94
N GLU A 73 -13.92 8.12 1.66
CA GLU A 73 -14.96 7.66 2.58
C GLU A 73 -14.85 6.16 2.84
N ASN A 74 -14.70 5.37 1.79
CA ASN A 74 -14.57 3.92 1.92
C ASN A 74 -13.23 3.50 2.49
N ALA A 75 -12.17 4.26 2.25
CA ALA A 75 -10.88 4.04 2.90
C ALA A 75 -10.99 4.25 4.40
N GLN A 76 -11.72 5.28 4.82
CA GLN A 76 -11.99 5.53 6.24
C GLN A 76 -12.77 4.37 6.87
N LEU A 77 -13.78 3.86 6.16
CA LEU A 77 -14.56 2.72 6.64
C LEU A 77 -13.69 1.47 6.77
N LEU A 78 -12.81 1.26 5.81
CA LEU A 78 -11.89 0.11 5.88
C LEU A 78 -11.03 0.18 7.14
N VAL A 79 -10.47 1.34 7.43
CA VAL A 79 -9.62 1.53 8.62
C VAL A 79 -10.45 1.38 9.90
N ASP A 80 -11.67 1.90 9.91
CA ASP A 80 -12.53 1.84 11.09
C ASP A 80 -12.92 0.40 11.46
N TYR A 81 -13.24 -0.40 10.45
CA TYR A 81 -13.67 -1.78 10.69
C TYR A 81 -12.51 -2.78 10.66
N TYR A 82 -11.45 -2.49 9.91
CA TYR A 82 -10.32 -3.41 9.74
C TYR A 82 -8.99 -2.66 9.82
N PRO A 83 -8.64 -2.15 11.01
CA PRO A 83 -7.39 -1.38 11.15
C PRO A 83 -6.14 -2.18 10.76
N GLY A 84 -6.19 -3.50 10.88
CA GLY A 84 -5.09 -4.35 10.46
C GLY A 84 -4.81 -4.30 8.96
N ALA A 85 -5.82 -3.95 8.15
CA ALA A 85 -5.63 -3.83 6.70
C ALA A 85 -4.70 -2.66 6.35
N ALA A 86 -4.83 -1.53 7.04
CA ALA A 86 -3.97 -0.38 6.79
C ALA A 86 -2.53 -0.67 7.19
N LEU A 87 -2.33 -1.31 8.34
CA LEU A 87 -0.99 -1.68 8.80
C LEU A 87 -0.34 -2.68 7.83
N ALA A 88 -1.11 -3.65 7.35
CA ALA A 88 -0.62 -4.64 6.40
C ALA A 88 -0.27 -3.99 5.06
N LEU A 89 -1.06 -3.03 4.59
CA LEU A 89 -0.75 -2.29 3.37
C LEU A 89 0.57 -1.55 3.52
N MET A 90 0.75 -0.86 4.64
CA MET A 90 1.98 -0.11 4.92
C MET A 90 3.21 -1.01 4.85
N GLY A 91 3.18 -2.14 5.57
CA GLY A 91 4.29 -3.09 5.59
C GLY A 91 4.56 -3.72 4.23
N SER A 92 3.50 -4.15 3.54
CA SER A 92 3.62 -4.78 2.23
C SER A 92 4.14 -3.79 1.18
N TYR A 93 3.68 -2.54 1.24
CA TYR A 93 4.11 -1.50 0.32
C TYR A 93 5.60 -1.20 0.47
N LEU A 94 6.08 -1.03 1.70
CA LEU A 94 7.49 -0.79 1.96
C LEU A 94 8.35 -1.96 1.50
N SER A 95 7.92 -3.19 1.80
CA SER A 95 8.65 -4.38 1.39
C SER A 95 8.73 -4.50 -0.12
N ALA A 96 7.63 -4.21 -0.82
CA ALA A 96 7.58 -4.26 -2.27
C ALA A 96 8.53 -3.25 -2.90
N LEU A 97 8.55 -2.02 -2.40
CA LEU A 97 9.40 -0.97 -2.93
C LEU A 97 10.88 -1.24 -2.65
N ALA A 98 11.18 -1.89 -1.52
CA ALA A 98 12.55 -2.28 -1.20
C ALA A 98 12.99 -3.55 -1.94
N GLY A 99 12.10 -4.16 -2.73
CA GLY A 99 12.42 -5.37 -3.46
C GLY A 99 12.47 -6.61 -2.59
N GLN A 100 11.97 -6.54 -1.37
CA GLN A 100 11.95 -7.69 -0.47
C GLN A 100 10.73 -8.55 -0.74
N ARG A 101 10.92 -9.87 -0.67
CA ARG A 101 9.81 -10.80 -0.78
C ARG A 101 9.04 -10.82 0.53
N VAL A 102 7.73 -10.70 0.42
CA VAL A 102 6.86 -10.88 1.58
C VAL A 102 6.73 -12.38 1.80
N LYS A 103 7.23 -12.85 2.93
CA LYS A 103 7.07 -14.25 3.30
C LYS A 103 5.68 -14.44 3.89
N ASN A 104 5.01 -15.41 3.39
CA ASN A 104 3.70 -15.81 3.89
C ASN A 104 3.86 -16.73 5.10
#